data_fedd9beb09841e6cee6f8abe63cc3fd2
#
_entry.id   fedd9beb09841e6cee6f8abe63cc3fd2
#
_cell.length_a   1.000
_cell.length_b   1.000
_cell.length_c   1.000
_cell.angle_alpha   90.00
_cell.angle_beta   90.00
_cell.angle_gamma   90.00
#
_symmetry.space_group_name_H-M   'P 1'
#
loop_
_entity.id
_entity.type
_entity.pdbx_description
1 polymer ?
#
loop_
_entity_poly.entity_id
_entity_poly.type
_entity_poly.pdbx_seq_one_letter_code
_entity_poly.pdbx_strand_id
1 'polypeptide(L)'
;VLLGKPPKVHKDVTTVERTLPAMDLSGIALEQAVIEVLAHPTVASKRFLITIGDRAVGGLTHRDQMVGPWQVPVADVAVTLADYKGFKGEAMAMGERTPLAAINAPASGRMAVAEAITNMLAAPIELSKVKMSANWMAACGEAGEDAALYATVKAVGMELCPALNISIPVGKDSLSMRTQWSDNGQTKKVTSPVSLIITGFAAIDDVRTTLTPQLNAEVEDSSLILIDLGRGKMRMGGSIIGQVLNQAGNEVPDLDNPQDLIAMVNAVNALRAKGLILAYHDRGDGGLLATAAEMAFAGHVGVALNVDMLITEGDGISDSRMDSGDSKNWAQQVSGRREEMTLRALFNEELG
;
A
#
# COMPACT_ATOMS: atom_id res chain seq x y z
N VAL A 1 -9.04 -26.45 24.97
CA VAL A 1 -8.38 -27.54 25.65
C VAL A 1 -9.32 -28.69 25.94
N LEU A 2 -10.61 -28.44 26.14
CA LEU A 2 -11.65 -29.48 26.20
C LEU A 2 -11.82 -30.23 24.87
N LEU A 3 -11.32 -29.74 23.78
CA LEU A 3 -11.57 -30.18 22.40
C LEU A 3 -10.33 -30.73 21.68
N GLY A 4 -9.18 -30.86 22.33
CA GLY A 4 -7.98 -31.35 21.65
C GLY A 4 -6.72 -31.40 22.50
N LYS A 5 -5.64 -31.91 21.90
CA LYS A 5 -4.31 -31.85 22.50
C LYS A 5 -3.84 -30.39 22.52
N PRO A 6 -3.09 -29.95 23.55
CA PRO A 6 -2.47 -28.65 23.55
C PRO A 6 -1.60 -28.50 22.28
N PRO A 7 -1.58 -27.32 21.64
CA PRO A 7 -0.76 -27.09 20.46
C PRO A 7 0.72 -27.39 20.80
N LYS A 8 1.43 -27.99 19.85
CA LYS A 8 2.88 -28.14 19.99
C LYS A 8 3.48 -26.73 19.96
N VAL A 9 4.18 -26.39 21.03
CA VAL A 9 4.93 -25.14 21.07
C VAL A 9 6.24 -25.36 20.32
N HIS A 10 6.37 -24.78 19.14
CA HIS A 10 7.64 -24.67 18.44
C HIS A 10 8.30 -23.36 18.86
N LYS A 11 9.54 -23.43 19.31
CA LYS A 11 10.36 -22.24 19.60
C LYS A 11 11.53 -22.24 18.62
N ASP A 12 11.23 -22.00 17.36
CA ASP A 12 12.28 -21.73 16.40
C ASP A 12 12.51 -20.21 16.31
N VAL A 13 13.64 -19.78 16.85
CA VAL A 13 14.09 -18.37 16.82
C VAL A 13 15.13 -18.13 15.73
N THR A 14 15.34 -19.11 14.87
CA THR A 14 16.32 -19.01 13.78
C THR A 14 15.85 -17.97 12.77
N THR A 15 16.67 -16.95 12.56
CA THR A 15 16.47 -15.98 11.47
C THR A 15 17.19 -16.47 10.22
N VAL A 16 16.54 -16.31 9.09
CA VAL A 16 17.15 -16.55 7.77
C VAL A 16 17.43 -15.20 7.14
N GLU A 17 18.72 -14.85 7.04
CA GLU A 17 19.13 -13.69 6.28
C GLU A 17 19.09 -14.02 4.79
N ARG A 18 18.37 -13.19 4.01
CA ARG A 18 18.32 -13.28 2.56
C ARG A 18 19.05 -12.07 1.99
N THR A 19 20.20 -12.30 1.38
CA THR A 19 20.88 -11.26 0.60
C THR A 19 20.25 -11.24 -0.79
N LEU A 20 19.46 -10.20 -1.07
CA LEU A 20 18.83 -10.00 -2.36
C LEU A 20 19.57 -8.87 -3.10
N PRO A 21 19.66 -8.94 -4.43
CA PRO A 21 20.23 -7.85 -5.21
C PRO A 21 19.33 -6.62 -5.17
N ALA A 22 19.93 -5.44 -5.30
CA ALA A 22 19.19 -4.23 -5.58
C ALA A 22 18.44 -4.38 -6.92
N MET A 23 17.30 -3.69 -7.03
CA MET A 23 16.53 -3.70 -8.26
C MET A 23 17.29 -2.97 -9.37
N ASP A 24 17.45 -3.63 -10.51
CA ASP A 24 18.03 -3.08 -11.72
C ASP A 24 16.92 -2.58 -12.64
N LEU A 25 16.86 -1.28 -12.85
CA LEU A 25 15.91 -0.61 -13.74
C LEU A 25 16.56 -0.13 -15.03
N SER A 26 17.84 -0.46 -15.27
CA SER A 26 18.58 -0.04 -16.45
C SER A 26 17.93 -0.61 -17.74
N GLY A 27 17.77 0.25 -18.72
CA GLY A 27 17.20 -0.12 -20.03
C GLY A 27 15.71 -0.47 -20.03
N ILE A 28 15.00 -0.22 -18.94
CA ILE A 28 13.55 -0.41 -18.88
C ILE A 28 12.86 0.78 -19.57
N ALA A 29 12.09 0.51 -20.61
CA ALA A 29 11.30 1.52 -21.30
C ALA A 29 10.09 1.91 -20.45
N LEU A 30 9.93 3.22 -20.17
CA LEU A 30 8.85 3.75 -19.35
C LEU A 30 7.47 3.31 -19.86
N GLU A 31 7.22 3.44 -21.18
CA GLU A 31 5.92 3.06 -21.77
C GLU A 31 5.58 1.59 -21.53
N GLN A 32 6.56 0.69 -21.67
CA GLN A 32 6.38 -0.74 -21.40
C GLN A 32 6.08 -0.99 -19.92
N ALA A 33 6.83 -0.35 -19.01
CA ALA A 33 6.60 -0.47 -17.57
C ALA A 33 5.19 0.01 -17.17
N VAL A 34 4.71 1.12 -17.75
CA VAL A 34 3.36 1.64 -17.54
C VAL A 34 2.30 0.59 -17.93
N ILE A 35 2.43 0.03 -19.13
CA ILE A 35 1.46 -0.97 -19.65
C ILE A 35 1.46 -2.23 -18.76
N GLU A 36 2.62 -2.75 -18.43
CA GLU A 36 2.75 -3.99 -17.68
C GLU A 36 2.29 -3.84 -16.22
N VAL A 37 2.61 -2.72 -15.57
CA VAL A 37 2.14 -2.45 -14.20
C VAL A 37 0.63 -2.26 -14.15
N LEU A 38 0.04 -1.47 -15.05
CA LEU A 38 -1.41 -1.27 -15.10
C LEU A 38 -2.18 -2.54 -15.51
N ALA A 39 -1.55 -3.44 -16.26
CA ALA A 39 -2.12 -4.74 -16.64
C ALA A 39 -1.88 -5.84 -15.59
N HIS A 40 -1.02 -5.60 -14.59
CA HIS A 40 -0.73 -6.59 -13.56
C HIS A 40 -2.01 -6.96 -12.79
N PRO A 41 -2.26 -8.26 -12.49
CA PRO A 41 -3.51 -8.69 -11.84
C PRO A 41 -3.84 -7.97 -10.52
N THR A 42 -2.85 -7.53 -9.79
CA THR A 42 -3.06 -6.78 -8.53
C THR A 42 -3.55 -5.33 -8.79
N VAL A 43 -3.08 -4.68 -9.85
CA VAL A 43 -3.43 -3.29 -10.19
C VAL A 43 -4.65 -3.20 -11.11
N ALA A 44 -4.74 -4.10 -12.09
CA ALA A 44 -5.79 -4.10 -13.10
C ALA A 44 -7.21 -4.12 -12.50
N SER A 45 -8.16 -3.50 -13.20
CA SER A 45 -9.54 -3.33 -12.73
C SER A 45 -10.20 -4.65 -12.29
N LYS A 46 -10.79 -4.62 -11.09
CA LYS A 46 -11.55 -5.72 -10.48
C LYS A 46 -13.07 -5.61 -10.73
N ARG A 47 -13.49 -4.76 -11.66
CA ARG A 47 -14.92 -4.49 -11.94
C ARG A 47 -15.72 -5.77 -12.12
N PHE A 48 -15.17 -6.77 -12.78
CA PHE A 48 -15.85 -8.05 -13.01
C PHE A 48 -16.15 -8.80 -11.70
N LEU A 49 -15.27 -8.75 -10.69
CA LEU A 49 -15.49 -9.37 -9.39
C LEU A 49 -16.62 -8.69 -8.63
N ILE A 50 -16.73 -7.37 -8.73
CA ILE A 50 -17.75 -6.57 -8.04
C ILE A 50 -19.12 -6.78 -8.69
N THR A 51 -19.16 -6.92 -10.03
CA THR A 51 -20.42 -7.00 -10.79
C THR A 51 -20.95 -8.43 -10.95
N ILE A 52 -20.17 -9.45 -10.64
CA ILE A 52 -20.58 -10.86 -10.76
C ILE A 52 -21.49 -11.31 -9.60
N GLY A 53 -21.41 -10.64 -8.46
CA GLY A 53 -22.22 -10.88 -7.26
C GLY A 53 -22.98 -9.64 -6.83
N ASP A 54 -23.44 -9.65 -5.58
CA ASP A 54 -24.13 -8.51 -4.98
C ASP A 54 -23.14 -7.38 -4.68
N ARG A 55 -23.27 -6.27 -5.35
CA ARG A 55 -22.42 -5.09 -5.18
C ARG A 55 -22.58 -4.46 -3.80
N ALA A 56 -23.79 -4.36 -3.33
CA ALA A 56 -24.14 -3.82 -2.02
C ALA A 56 -25.38 -4.51 -1.46
N VAL A 57 -25.41 -4.72 -0.15
CA VAL A 57 -26.51 -5.38 0.56
C VAL A 57 -26.97 -4.49 1.72
N GLY A 58 -28.27 -4.52 2.04
CA GLY A 58 -28.86 -3.84 3.19
C GLY A 58 -29.32 -2.40 2.97
N GLY A 59 -28.95 -1.76 1.87
CA GLY A 59 -29.47 -0.43 1.47
C GLY A 59 -28.95 0.77 2.27
N LEU A 60 -28.00 0.58 3.18
CA LEU A 60 -27.38 1.66 3.98
C LEU A 60 -25.99 2.03 3.46
N THR A 61 -25.61 1.61 2.28
CA THR A 61 -24.32 1.92 1.67
C THR A 61 -24.26 3.38 1.24
N HIS A 62 -23.31 4.13 1.80
CA HIS A 62 -23.00 5.50 1.37
C HIS A 62 -21.89 5.53 0.32
N ARG A 63 -20.84 4.72 0.51
CA ARG A 63 -19.77 4.51 -0.44
C ARG A 63 -19.50 3.02 -0.62
N ASP A 64 -19.51 2.58 -1.85
CA ASP A 64 -19.08 1.26 -2.28
C ASP A 64 -17.78 1.37 -3.13
N GLN A 65 -17.42 0.31 -3.81
CA GLN A 65 -16.18 0.24 -4.59
C GLN A 65 -16.17 1.14 -5.83
N MET A 66 -17.35 1.52 -6.34
CA MET A 66 -17.49 2.25 -7.60
C MET A 66 -17.48 3.76 -7.40
N VAL A 67 -16.63 4.46 -8.14
CA VAL A 67 -16.42 5.90 -8.04
C VAL A 67 -16.91 6.63 -9.28
N GLY A 68 -17.57 7.75 -9.07
CA GLY A 68 -18.01 8.68 -10.08
C GLY A 68 -19.09 8.15 -11.04
N PRO A 69 -19.52 8.95 -12.03
CA PRO A 69 -20.54 8.55 -13.00
C PRO A 69 -20.07 7.41 -13.92
N TRP A 70 -18.77 7.24 -14.09
CA TRP A 70 -18.15 6.19 -14.90
C TRP A 70 -18.05 4.85 -14.19
N GLN A 71 -18.34 4.82 -12.88
CA GLN A 71 -18.33 3.59 -12.07
C GLN A 71 -17.01 2.84 -12.15
N VAL A 72 -15.93 3.56 -11.85
CA VAL A 72 -14.57 2.99 -11.77
C VAL A 72 -14.36 2.40 -10.37
N PRO A 73 -13.87 1.15 -10.24
CA PRO A 73 -13.75 0.46 -8.95
C PRO A 73 -12.45 0.82 -8.20
N VAL A 74 -12.31 2.07 -7.79
CA VAL A 74 -11.09 2.64 -7.20
C VAL A 74 -11.33 3.35 -5.85
N ALA A 75 -12.43 3.05 -5.16
CA ALA A 75 -12.69 3.64 -3.85
C ALA A 75 -11.74 3.07 -2.79
N ASP A 76 -11.15 3.94 -1.97
CA ASP A 76 -10.24 3.57 -0.88
C ASP A 76 -11.01 2.98 0.32
N VAL A 77 -12.22 3.46 0.56
CA VAL A 77 -12.99 3.19 1.77
C VAL A 77 -14.44 2.78 1.45
N ALA A 78 -14.92 1.78 2.15
CA ALA A 78 -16.35 1.49 2.23
C ALA A 78 -16.97 2.30 3.38
N VAL A 79 -18.15 2.93 3.12
CA VAL A 79 -18.87 3.69 4.13
C VAL A 79 -20.32 3.30 4.15
N THR A 80 -20.83 2.97 5.34
CA THR A 80 -22.22 2.67 5.58
C THR A 80 -22.87 3.71 6.50
N LEU A 81 -24.18 3.90 6.35
CA LEU A 81 -24.98 4.71 7.25
C LEU A 81 -25.43 3.89 8.45
N ALA A 82 -25.55 4.51 9.62
CA ALA A 82 -26.09 3.86 10.81
C ALA A 82 -27.61 3.72 10.77
N ASP A 83 -28.30 4.62 10.06
CA ASP A 83 -29.77 4.60 9.90
C ASP A 83 -30.20 5.33 8.62
N TYR A 84 -31.50 5.34 8.34
CA TYR A 84 -32.12 5.99 7.17
C TYR A 84 -32.47 7.49 7.37
N LYS A 85 -32.14 8.09 8.52
CA LYS A 85 -32.57 9.47 8.85
C LYS A 85 -31.38 10.40 9.06
N GLY A 86 -30.30 9.89 9.63
CA GLY A 86 -29.11 10.64 9.97
C GLY A 86 -27.97 10.48 8.96
N PHE A 87 -26.86 11.10 9.29
CA PHE A 87 -25.62 11.04 8.48
C PHE A 87 -24.47 10.36 9.22
N LYS A 88 -24.70 9.83 10.42
CA LYS A 88 -23.72 9.01 11.12
C LYS A 88 -23.53 7.69 10.41
N GLY A 89 -22.33 7.17 10.47
CA GLY A 89 -22.00 5.92 9.81
C GLY A 89 -20.71 5.29 10.30
N GLU A 90 -20.24 4.35 9.52
CA GLU A 90 -19.01 3.61 9.76
C GLU A 90 -18.16 3.60 8.50
N ALA A 91 -16.85 3.80 8.66
CA ALA A 91 -15.85 3.65 7.63
C ALA A 91 -15.10 2.33 7.82
N MET A 92 -14.83 1.62 6.72
CA MET A 92 -14.08 0.36 6.71
C MET A 92 -13.13 0.33 5.54
N ALA A 93 -11.88 -0.07 5.79
CA ALA A 93 -10.91 -0.31 4.74
C ALA A 93 -9.94 -1.41 5.13
N MET A 94 -9.23 -1.93 4.14
CA MET A 94 -8.22 -2.96 4.34
C MET A 94 -6.84 -2.40 4.02
N GLY A 95 -5.81 -3.05 4.58
CA GLY A 95 -4.42 -2.86 4.23
C GLY A 95 -3.69 -4.20 4.27
N GLU A 96 -2.84 -4.43 3.28
CA GLU A 96 -1.98 -5.60 3.22
C GLU A 96 -0.78 -5.33 2.30
N ARG A 97 0.40 -5.77 2.71
CA ARG A 97 1.65 -5.58 1.96
C ARG A 97 2.50 -6.84 2.00
N THR A 98 1.88 -7.96 1.67
CA THR A 98 2.48 -9.30 1.76
C THR A 98 3.77 -9.48 0.96
N PRO A 99 3.92 -8.96 -0.27
CA PRO A 99 5.18 -9.12 -1.02
C PRO A 99 6.42 -8.60 -0.28
N LEU A 100 6.27 -7.56 0.54
CA LEU A 100 7.35 -7.00 1.33
C LEU A 100 7.90 -7.99 2.38
N ALA A 101 7.04 -8.88 2.89
CA ALA A 101 7.41 -9.81 3.94
C ALA A 101 8.47 -10.85 3.50
N ALA A 102 8.58 -11.13 2.21
CA ALA A 102 9.65 -11.96 1.67
C ALA A 102 11.05 -11.35 1.86
N ILE A 103 11.12 -10.03 2.08
CA ILE A 103 12.35 -9.25 2.25
C ILE A 103 12.46 -8.77 3.70
N ASN A 104 11.41 -8.13 4.23
CA ASN A 104 11.32 -7.59 5.58
C ASN A 104 9.91 -7.76 6.15
N ALA A 105 9.68 -8.82 6.89
CA ALA A 105 8.36 -9.15 7.44
C ALA A 105 7.83 -8.07 8.42
N PRO A 106 8.62 -7.49 9.35
CA PRO A 106 8.17 -6.38 10.20
C PRO A 106 7.71 -5.14 9.42
N ALA A 107 8.43 -4.77 8.35
CA ALA A 107 8.04 -3.65 7.48
C ALA A 107 6.69 -3.93 6.80
N SER A 108 6.50 -5.15 6.27
CA SER A 108 5.21 -5.57 5.70
C SER A 108 4.05 -5.38 6.68
N GLY A 109 4.24 -5.76 7.96
CA GLY A 109 3.23 -5.58 8.99
C GLY A 109 2.92 -4.13 9.31
N ARG A 110 3.95 -3.27 9.44
CA ARG A 110 3.75 -1.83 9.65
C ARG A 110 3.05 -1.17 8.47
N MET A 111 3.44 -1.54 7.26
CA MET A 111 2.82 -1.02 6.03
C MET A 111 1.35 -1.45 5.92
N ALA A 112 1.01 -2.70 6.24
CA ALA A 112 -0.39 -3.16 6.22
C ALA A 112 -1.30 -2.36 7.19
N VAL A 113 -0.82 -2.07 8.40
CA VAL A 113 -1.54 -1.20 9.36
C VAL A 113 -1.68 0.22 8.82
N ALA A 114 -0.61 0.76 8.29
CA ALA A 114 -0.59 2.14 7.78
C ALA A 114 -1.48 2.31 6.54
N GLU A 115 -1.44 1.37 5.61
CA GLU A 115 -2.29 1.37 4.42
C GLU A 115 -3.79 1.28 4.77
N ALA A 116 -4.17 0.46 5.74
CA ALA A 116 -5.55 0.45 6.23
C ALA A 116 -5.99 1.83 6.74
N ILE A 117 -5.08 2.59 7.36
CA ILE A 117 -5.36 3.94 7.85
C ILE A 117 -5.42 4.95 6.70
N THR A 118 -4.48 4.91 5.74
CA THR A 118 -4.51 5.82 4.58
C THR A 118 -5.76 5.60 3.75
N ASN A 119 -6.14 4.36 3.50
CA ASN A 119 -7.41 4.03 2.84
C ASN A 119 -8.63 4.58 3.62
N MET A 120 -8.69 4.34 4.93
CA MET A 120 -9.79 4.86 5.77
C MET A 120 -9.83 6.39 5.80
N LEU A 121 -8.72 7.07 5.57
CA LEU A 121 -8.61 8.53 5.63
C LEU A 121 -9.39 9.24 4.51
N ALA A 122 -9.81 8.54 3.47
CA ALA A 122 -10.83 9.06 2.55
C ALA A 122 -12.13 9.44 3.27
N ALA A 123 -12.47 8.78 4.39
CA ALA A 123 -13.55 9.17 5.30
C ALA A 123 -13.04 10.06 6.46
N PRO A 124 -13.90 10.84 7.12
CA PRO A 124 -13.52 11.72 8.22
C PRO A 124 -13.30 10.95 9.53
N ILE A 125 -12.33 10.06 9.54
CA ILE A 125 -12.00 9.22 10.70
C ILE A 125 -11.24 10.02 11.78
N GLU A 126 -11.45 9.64 13.04
CA GLU A 126 -10.58 10.02 14.16
C GLU A 126 -9.71 8.81 14.53
N LEU A 127 -8.39 8.97 14.48
CA LEU A 127 -7.45 7.86 14.68
C LEU A 127 -7.69 7.11 16.00
N SER A 128 -8.01 7.83 17.07
CA SER A 128 -8.33 7.27 18.40
C SER A 128 -9.59 6.38 18.43
N LYS A 129 -10.49 6.54 17.46
CA LYS A 129 -11.70 5.72 17.31
C LYS A 129 -11.49 4.49 16.42
N VAL A 130 -10.33 4.38 15.77
CA VAL A 130 -10.04 3.24 14.88
C VAL A 130 -9.85 1.98 15.71
N LYS A 131 -10.53 0.91 15.28
CA LYS A 131 -10.35 -0.46 15.76
C LYS A 131 -9.99 -1.33 14.57
N MET A 132 -9.14 -2.32 14.78
CA MET A 132 -8.68 -3.17 13.69
C MET A 132 -8.91 -4.64 13.98
N SER A 133 -9.10 -5.40 12.93
CA SER A 133 -9.02 -6.86 12.91
C SER A 133 -7.77 -7.27 12.16
N ALA A 134 -7.03 -8.26 12.66
CA ALA A 134 -5.84 -8.77 12.02
C ALA A 134 -5.97 -10.24 11.63
N ASN A 135 -5.77 -10.56 10.36
CA ASN A 135 -5.61 -11.92 9.90
C ASN A 135 -4.12 -12.20 9.68
N TRP A 136 -3.58 -13.11 10.50
CA TRP A 136 -2.20 -13.55 10.43
C TRP A 136 -2.12 -14.88 9.69
N MET A 137 -1.23 -14.96 8.73
CA MET A 137 -0.94 -16.19 8.00
C MET A 137 0.57 -16.40 7.98
N ALA A 138 1.02 -17.59 8.35
CA ALA A 138 2.43 -17.96 8.38
C ALA A 138 2.62 -19.46 8.14
N ALA A 139 3.76 -19.82 7.60
CA ALA A 139 4.17 -21.21 7.44
C ALA A 139 5.01 -21.68 8.65
N CYS A 140 4.43 -21.67 9.83
CA CYS A 140 5.14 -22.02 11.06
C CYS A 140 5.79 -23.41 10.97
N GLY A 141 7.02 -23.52 11.49
CA GLY A 141 7.87 -24.69 11.38
C GLY A 141 8.72 -24.76 10.10
N GLU A 142 8.57 -23.82 9.18
CA GLU A 142 9.50 -23.59 8.08
C GLU A 142 10.63 -22.65 8.54
N ALA A 143 11.81 -22.81 7.95
CA ALA A 143 13.00 -22.07 8.37
C ALA A 143 12.79 -20.56 8.32
N GLY A 144 12.93 -19.87 9.44
CA GLY A 144 12.81 -18.42 9.58
C GLY A 144 11.38 -17.89 9.74
N GLU A 145 10.33 -18.66 9.41
CA GLU A 145 8.96 -18.16 9.41
C GLU A 145 8.41 -17.88 10.82
N ASP A 146 8.78 -18.70 11.82
CA ASP A 146 8.38 -18.45 13.23
C ASP A 146 9.02 -17.15 13.76
N ALA A 147 10.30 -16.93 13.45
CA ALA A 147 11.01 -15.72 13.83
C ALA A 147 10.43 -14.48 13.12
N ALA A 148 10.13 -14.59 11.82
CA ALA A 148 9.52 -13.53 11.04
C ALA A 148 8.13 -13.15 11.58
N LEU A 149 7.29 -14.14 11.90
CA LEU A 149 5.98 -13.91 12.51
C LEU A 149 6.11 -13.20 13.87
N TYR A 150 6.99 -13.69 14.75
CA TYR A 150 7.21 -13.07 16.05
C TYR A 150 7.67 -11.59 15.92
N ALA A 151 8.65 -11.34 15.05
CA ALA A 151 9.16 -9.99 14.83
C ALA A 151 8.08 -9.05 14.28
N THR A 152 7.24 -9.54 13.37
CA THR A 152 6.14 -8.76 12.79
C THR A 152 5.05 -8.47 13.84
N VAL A 153 4.64 -9.47 14.62
CA VAL A 153 3.67 -9.27 15.72
C VAL A 153 4.18 -8.26 16.74
N LYS A 154 5.48 -8.32 17.08
CA LYS A 154 6.12 -7.35 17.98
C LYS A 154 6.09 -5.94 17.38
N ALA A 155 6.52 -5.79 16.13
CA ALA A 155 6.56 -4.49 15.44
C ALA A 155 5.16 -3.85 15.35
N VAL A 156 4.14 -4.64 15.08
CA VAL A 156 2.75 -4.14 14.98
C VAL A 156 2.12 -3.94 16.36
N GLY A 157 2.11 -4.98 17.20
CA GLY A 157 1.32 -4.99 18.43
C GLY A 157 1.98 -4.30 19.62
N MET A 158 3.31 -4.31 19.71
CA MET A 158 4.04 -3.74 20.84
C MET A 158 4.68 -2.39 20.54
N GLU A 159 4.88 -2.06 19.26
CA GLU A 159 5.57 -0.83 18.86
C GLU A 159 4.61 0.12 18.14
N LEU A 160 4.09 -0.26 16.97
CA LEU A 160 3.30 0.64 16.12
C LEU A 160 1.91 0.97 16.69
N CYS A 161 1.11 -0.02 17.08
CA CYS A 161 -0.24 0.22 17.59
C CYS A 161 -0.26 1.10 18.83
N PRO A 162 0.64 0.91 19.82
CA PRO A 162 0.76 1.85 20.95
C PRO A 162 1.17 3.26 20.52
N ALA A 163 2.11 3.39 19.56
CA ALA A 163 2.55 4.70 19.06
C ALA A 163 1.43 5.47 18.34
N LEU A 164 0.53 4.77 17.67
CA LEU A 164 -0.66 5.34 17.01
C LEU A 164 -1.88 5.46 17.93
N ASN A 165 -1.80 4.98 19.17
CA ASN A 165 -2.93 4.87 20.10
C ASN A 165 -4.15 4.14 19.53
N ILE A 166 -3.91 3.07 18.78
CA ILE A 166 -4.93 2.19 18.20
C ILE A 166 -4.85 0.79 18.79
N SER A 167 -5.87 -0.03 18.55
CA SER A 167 -5.89 -1.41 19.04
C SER A 167 -6.41 -2.39 18.01
N ILE A 168 -5.93 -3.64 18.12
CA ILE A 168 -6.37 -4.81 17.35
C ILE A 168 -7.07 -5.77 18.32
N PRO A 169 -8.37 -5.56 18.63
CA PRO A 169 -9.07 -6.38 19.62
C PRO A 169 -9.42 -7.79 19.15
N VAL A 170 -9.44 -8.01 17.83
CA VAL A 170 -9.82 -9.30 17.23
C VAL A 170 -8.90 -9.65 16.06
N GLY A 171 -8.87 -10.93 15.74
CA GLY A 171 -8.13 -11.45 14.62
C GLY A 171 -8.22 -12.97 14.55
N LYS A 172 -7.53 -13.54 13.59
CA LYS A 172 -7.38 -14.98 13.46
C LYS A 172 -6.00 -15.33 12.88
N ASP A 173 -5.56 -16.55 13.14
CA ASP A 173 -4.28 -17.06 12.68
C ASP A 173 -4.47 -18.27 11.76
N SER A 174 -3.64 -18.38 10.73
CA SER A 174 -3.47 -19.55 9.89
C SER A 174 -1.98 -19.88 9.82
N LEU A 175 -1.55 -20.89 10.58
CA LEU A 175 -0.13 -21.13 10.83
C LEU A 175 0.46 -22.28 10.01
N SER A 176 -0.25 -22.74 8.97
CA SER A 176 0.18 -23.85 8.10
C SER A 176 0.20 -23.46 6.63
N MET A 177 0.65 -22.25 6.34
CA MET A 177 0.58 -21.64 5.00
C MET A 177 1.64 -22.19 4.05
N ARG A 178 1.53 -23.49 3.77
CA ARG A 178 2.33 -24.20 2.77
C ARG A 178 1.47 -25.19 2.01
N THR A 179 1.82 -25.40 0.75
CA THR A 179 1.28 -26.45 -0.10
C THR A 179 2.39 -27.39 -0.52
N GLN A 180 2.14 -28.69 -0.43
CA GLN A 180 3.07 -29.72 -0.83
C GLN A 180 2.36 -30.72 -1.73
N TRP A 181 2.99 -31.11 -2.85
CA TRP A 181 2.45 -32.11 -3.78
C TRP A 181 3.57 -32.95 -4.37
N SER A 182 3.21 -34.02 -5.02
CA SER A 182 4.14 -34.85 -5.79
C SER A 182 3.97 -34.58 -7.28
N ASP A 183 5.10 -34.36 -7.96
CA ASP A 183 5.16 -34.21 -9.41
C ASP A 183 6.29 -35.08 -9.96
N ASN A 184 5.94 -36.05 -10.79
CA ASN A 184 6.87 -37.04 -11.36
C ASN A 184 7.73 -37.75 -10.30
N GLY A 185 7.15 -38.08 -9.16
CA GLY A 185 7.82 -38.76 -8.03
C GLY A 185 8.71 -37.83 -7.19
N GLN A 186 8.77 -36.55 -7.49
CA GLN A 186 9.47 -35.53 -6.70
C GLN A 186 8.47 -34.75 -5.82
N THR A 187 8.81 -34.58 -4.57
CA THR A 187 8.02 -33.71 -3.67
C THR A 187 8.32 -32.24 -3.98
N LYS A 188 7.29 -31.51 -4.37
CA LYS A 188 7.32 -30.06 -4.55
C LYS A 188 6.60 -29.39 -3.39
N LYS A 189 7.08 -28.20 -3.00
CA LYS A 189 6.53 -27.42 -1.91
C LYS A 189 6.57 -25.94 -2.25
N VAL A 190 5.49 -25.21 -1.89
CA VAL A 190 5.42 -23.76 -1.88
C VAL A 190 5.09 -23.31 -0.47
N THR A 191 5.82 -22.32 0.02
CA THR A 191 5.68 -21.73 1.35
C THR A 191 5.33 -20.26 1.17
N SER A 192 4.24 -19.81 1.80
CA SER A 192 3.87 -18.40 1.83
C SER A 192 4.73 -17.66 2.87
N PRO A 193 5.22 -16.45 2.59
CA PRO A 193 5.80 -15.59 3.62
C PRO A 193 4.74 -15.18 4.63
N VAL A 194 5.16 -14.59 5.75
CA VAL A 194 4.24 -13.96 6.70
C VAL A 194 3.33 -12.99 5.97
N SER A 195 2.02 -13.18 6.14
CA SER A 195 1.01 -12.32 5.51
C SER A 195 0.12 -11.75 6.61
N LEU A 196 0.08 -10.43 6.70
CA LEU A 196 -0.82 -9.72 7.59
C LEU A 196 -1.85 -8.96 6.76
N ILE A 197 -3.13 -9.27 6.99
CA ILE A 197 -4.24 -8.52 6.42
C ILE A 197 -4.94 -7.80 7.56
N ILE A 198 -4.95 -6.49 7.49
CA ILE A 198 -5.61 -5.60 8.44
C ILE A 198 -6.94 -5.14 7.85
N THR A 199 -7.98 -5.16 8.66
CA THR A 199 -9.23 -4.47 8.36
C THR A 199 -9.45 -3.42 9.44
N GLY A 200 -9.50 -2.15 9.05
CA GLY A 200 -9.79 -1.03 9.94
C GLY A 200 -11.27 -0.68 9.95
N PHE A 201 -11.77 -0.25 11.10
CA PHE A 201 -13.14 0.19 11.34
C PHE A 201 -13.14 1.47 12.15
N ALA A 202 -13.97 2.44 11.80
CA ALA A 202 -14.18 3.64 12.59
C ALA A 202 -15.61 4.15 12.45
N ALA A 203 -16.24 4.49 13.58
CA ALA A 203 -17.48 5.27 13.56
C ALA A 203 -17.15 6.70 13.13
N ILE A 204 -18.00 7.27 12.28
CA ILE A 204 -17.91 8.64 11.76
C ILE A 204 -19.22 9.39 12.00
N ASP A 205 -19.10 10.68 12.29
CA ASP A 205 -20.28 11.48 12.65
C ASP A 205 -21.04 12.00 11.43
N ASP A 206 -20.36 12.17 10.27
CA ASP A 206 -20.98 12.63 9.02
C ASP A 206 -20.33 11.97 7.81
N VAL A 207 -21.06 11.07 7.16
CA VAL A 207 -20.56 10.35 5.97
C VAL A 207 -20.43 11.24 4.73
N ARG A 208 -21.08 12.39 4.68
CA ARG A 208 -21.17 13.25 3.48
C ARG A 208 -19.85 13.88 3.09
N THR A 209 -18.91 13.97 4.02
CA THR A 209 -17.56 14.53 3.78
C THR A 209 -16.55 13.47 3.35
N THR A 210 -17.00 12.26 3.02
CA THR A 210 -16.16 11.21 2.47
C THR A 210 -15.69 11.60 1.07
N LEU A 211 -14.38 11.56 0.88
CA LEU A 211 -13.71 11.85 -0.39
C LEU A 211 -13.65 10.61 -1.28
N THR A 212 -13.36 10.80 -2.53
CA THR A 212 -13.15 9.75 -3.53
C THR A 212 -11.96 10.12 -4.43
N PRO A 213 -11.39 9.17 -5.16
CA PRO A 213 -10.35 9.44 -6.17
C PRO A 213 -10.78 10.31 -7.35
N GLN A 214 -12.06 10.60 -7.52
CA GLN A 214 -12.56 11.32 -8.68
C GLN A 214 -12.00 12.74 -8.78
N LEU A 215 -11.19 13.02 -9.80
CA LEU A 215 -10.74 14.38 -10.11
C LEU A 215 -11.91 15.24 -10.60
N ASN A 216 -11.97 16.48 -10.11
CA ASN A 216 -13.00 17.44 -10.51
C ASN A 216 -12.43 18.44 -11.52
N ALA A 217 -12.73 18.23 -12.81
CA ALA A 217 -12.29 19.08 -13.91
C ALA A 217 -13.01 20.45 -13.98
N GLU A 218 -14.08 20.64 -13.21
CA GLU A 218 -14.82 21.91 -13.18
C GLU A 218 -14.12 22.98 -12.32
N VAL A 219 -13.15 22.57 -11.49
CA VAL A 219 -12.39 23.49 -10.64
C VAL A 219 -11.05 23.81 -11.31
N GLU A 220 -10.96 25.02 -11.90
CA GLU A 220 -9.80 25.45 -12.68
C GLU A 220 -8.53 25.62 -11.83
N ASP A 221 -8.64 26.20 -10.64
CA ASP A 221 -7.52 26.46 -9.73
C ASP A 221 -7.35 25.33 -8.73
N SER A 222 -6.89 24.17 -9.17
CA SER A 222 -6.59 23.03 -8.32
C SER A 222 -5.19 22.47 -8.57
N SER A 223 -4.62 21.83 -7.55
CA SER A 223 -3.29 21.20 -7.63
C SER A 223 -3.37 19.78 -7.13
N LEU A 224 -2.68 18.87 -7.81
CA LEU A 224 -2.42 17.52 -7.30
C LEU A 224 -1.26 17.59 -6.32
N ILE A 225 -1.48 17.13 -5.08
CA ILE A 225 -0.48 17.14 -4.01
C ILE A 225 -0.13 15.70 -3.68
N LEU A 226 1.15 15.35 -3.72
CA LEU A 226 1.68 14.09 -3.20
C LEU A 226 2.12 14.31 -1.75
N ILE A 227 1.56 13.54 -0.83
CA ILE A 227 2.06 13.39 0.54
C ILE A 227 2.93 12.14 0.56
N ASP A 228 4.24 12.28 0.75
CA ASP A 228 5.18 11.16 0.73
C ASP A 228 5.73 10.88 2.13
N LEU A 229 5.26 9.80 2.77
CA LEU A 229 5.75 9.38 4.08
C LEU A 229 7.08 8.59 3.98
N GLY A 230 7.47 8.18 2.78
CA GLY A 230 8.79 7.60 2.49
C GLY A 230 9.92 8.64 2.50
N ARG A 231 9.58 9.95 2.49
CA ARG A 231 10.54 11.06 2.53
C ARG A 231 11.60 10.97 1.43
N GLY A 232 11.17 10.66 0.21
CA GLY A 232 12.02 10.57 -0.97
C GLY A 232 12.90 9.32 -1.05
N LYS A 233 12.70 8.31 -0.20
CA LYS A 233 13.52 7.07 -0.23
C LYS A 233 13.27 6.23 -1.48
N MET A 234 12.07 6.22 -2.03
CA MET A 234 11.72 5.52 -3.28
C MET A 234 12.17 4.05 -3.28
N ARG A 235 11.93 3.32 -2.18
CA ARG A 235 12.28 1.90 -2.04
C ARG A 235 11.38 1.05 -2.92
N MET A 236 11.97 0.12 -3.66
CA MET A 236 11.31 -0.62 -4.75
C MET A 236 11.08 -2.10 -4.44
N GLY A 237 11.64 -2.62 -3.33
CA GLY A 237 11.53 -4.04 -3.01
C GLY A 237 10.09 -4.47 -2.77
N GLY A 238 9.70 -5.60 -3.37
CA GLY A 238 8.35 -6.16 -3.27
C GLY A 238 7.28 -5.44 -4.10
N SER A 239 7.63 -4.39 -4.85
CA SER A 239 6.70 -3.62 -5.67
C SER A 239 6.14 -4.39 -6.87
N ILE A 240 5.05 -3.90 -7.43
CA ILE A 240 4.45 -4.49 -8.65
C ILE A 240 5.41 -4.45 -9.83
N ILE A 241 6.15 -3.35 -10.02
CA ILE A 241 7.15 -3.32 -11.09
C ILE A 241 8.25 -4.36 -10.84
N GLY A 242 8.64 -4.60 -9.58
CA GLY A 242 9.55 -5.69 -9.25
C GLY A 242 8.99 -7.06 -9.64
N GLN A 243 7.72 -7.31 -9.42
CA GLN A 243 7.05 -8.55 -9.84
C GLN A 243 7.01 -8.68 -11.37
N VAL A 244 6.68 -7.60 -12.09
CA VAL A 244 6.71 -7.53 -13.55
C VAL A 244 8.09 -7.87 -14.11
N LEU A 245 9.14 -7.32 -13.50
CA LEU A 245 10.53 -7.54 -13.91
C LEU A 245 11.14 -8.85 -13.34
N ASN A 246 10.38 -9.61 -12.55
CA ASN A 246 10.85 -10.78 -11.81
C ASN A 246 12.08 -10.49 -10.93
N GLN A 247 12.06 -9.34 -10.26
CA GLN A 247 13.09 -8.87 -9.33
C GLN A 247 12.46 -8.57 -7.97
N ALA A 248 12.98 -9.18 -6.90
CA ALA A 248 12.47 -8.93 -5.55
C ALA A 248 12.91 -7.56 -5.01
N GLY A 249 14.12 -7.12 -5.35
CA GLY A 249 14.77 -5.97 -4.72
C GLY A 249 15.28 -6.29 -3.31
N ASN A 250 15.98 -5.36 -2.68
CA ASN A 250 16.62 -5.53 -1.38
C ASN A 250 16.12 -4.53 -0.32
N GLU A 251 15.45 -3.46 -0.72
CA GLU A 251 14.92 -2.42 0.17
C GLU A 251 13.42 -2.26 -0.06
N VAL A 252 12.65 -2.40 1.01
CA VAL A 252 11.19 -2.30 0.96
C VAL A 252 10.70 -1.00 1.58
N PRO A 253 9.55 -0.47 1.12
CA PRO A 253 8.82 0.58 1.82
C PRO A 253 8.53 0.20 3.28
N ASP A 254 8.53 1.20 4.15
CA ASP A 254 8.22 1.03 5.58
C ASP A 254 7.64 2.33 6.15
N LEU A 255 6.81 2.22 7.16
CA LEU A 255 6.45 3.35 8.00
C LEU A 255 7.59 3.61 9.00
N ASP A 256 8.58 4.37 8.58
CA ASP A 256 9.78 4.66 9.39
C ASP A 256 9.48 5.47 10.66
N ASN A 257 8.46 6.34 10.60
CA ASN A 257 8.08 7.18 11.72
C ASN A 257 6.54 7.25 11.86
N PRO A 258 5.96 6.65 12.90
CA PRO A 258 4.51 6.69 13.14
C PRO A 258 3.93 8.12 13.27
N GLN A 259 4.74 9.09 13.70
CA GLN A 259 4.29 10.48 13.85
C GLN A 259 3.96 11.15 12.51
N ASP A 260 4.60 10.71 11.41
CA ASP A 260 4.30 11.21 10.07
C ASP A 260 2.89 10.79 9.63
N LEU A 261 2.49 9.55 9.93
CA LEU A 261 1.13 9.08 9.66
C LEU A 261 0.09 9.86 10.51
N ILE A 262 0.37 10.10 11.79
CA ILE A 262 -0.50 10.91 12.64
C ILE A 262 -0.62 12.33 12.08
N ALA A 263 0.49 12.93 11.66
CA ALA A 263 0.51 14.26 11.07
C ALA A 263 -0.30 14.31 9.76
N MET A 264 -0.18 13.30 8.90
CA MET A 264 -0.97 13.17 7.67
C MET A 264 -2.47 13.11 7.99
N VAL A 265 -2.89 12.25 8.92
CA VAL A 265 -4.31 12.14 9.33
C VAL A 265 -4.85 13.49 9.82
N ASN A 266 -4.09 14.17 10.65
CA ASN A 266 -4.49 15.47 11.17
C ASN A 266 -4.57 16.54 10.07
N ALA A 267 -3.60 16.59 9.17
CA ALA A 267 -3.55 17.55 8.08
C ALA A 267 -4.71 17.35 7.09
N VAL A 268 -4.95 16.11 6.66
CA VAL A 268 -6.05 15.79 5.74
C VAL A 268 -7.40 16.13 6.36
N ASN A 269 -7.63 15.78 7.64
CA ASN A 269 -8.86 16.12 8.33
C ASN A 269 -9.05 17.64 8.48
N ALA A 270 -7.98 18.38 8.78
CA ALA A 270 -8.04 19.84 8.88
C ALA A 270 -8.35 20.52 7.54
N LEU A 271 -7.78 20.03 6.45
CA LEU A 271 -8.04 20.50 5.09
C LEU A 271 -9.46 20.14 4.63
N ARG A 272 -9.91 18.91 4.92
CA ARG A 272 -11.29 18.47 4.66
C ARG A 272 -12.32 19.36 5.37
N ALA A 273 -12.10 19.65 6.65
CA ALA A 273 -12.99 20.52 7.43
C ALA A 273 -13.11 21.94 6.85
N LYS A 274 -12.09 22.40 6.12
CA LYS A 274 -12.10 23.69 5.41
C LYS A 274 -12.65 23.59 3.98
N GLY A 275 -13.01 22.42 3.49
CA GLY A 275 -13.46 22.21 2.12
C GLY A 275 -12.36 22.41 1.07
N LEU A 276 -11.09 22.21 1.43
CA LEU A 276 -9.94 22.46 0.55
C LEU A 276 -9.48 21.21 -0.20
N ILE A 277 -10.03 20.02 0.09
CA ILE A 277 -9.70 18.79 -0.62
C ILE A 277 -10.87 18.43 -1.52
N LEU A 278 -10.60 18.29 -2.80
CA LEU A 278 -11.58 17.96 -3.85
C LEU A 278 -11.63 16.46 -4.13
N ALA A 279 -10.50 15.78 -4.05
CA ALA A 279 -10.35 14.34 -4.27
C ALA A 279 -9.25 13.80 -3.36
N TYR A 280 -9.30 12.50 -3.10
CA TYR A 280 -8.30 11.81 -2.29
C TYR A 280 -8.12 10.39 -2.82
N HIS A 281 -6.88 9.93 -2.87
CA HIS A 281 -6.52 8.55 -3.16
C HIS A 281 -5.21 8.21 -2.43
N ASP A 282 -5.12 7.03 -1.83
CA ASP A 282 -3.87 6.58 -1.23
C ASP A 282 -2.89 6.09 -2.30
N ARG A 283 -1.60 6.06 -1.96
CA ARG A 283 -0.58 5.47 -2.82
C ARG A 283 -0.36 4.01 -2.39
N GLY A 284 -0.84 3.09 -3.19
CA GLY A 284 -0.73 1.65 -2.99
C GLY A 284 0.06 0.93 -4.08
N ASP A 285 -0.42 -0.25 -4.46
CA ASP A 285 0.16 -1.11 -5.48
C ASP A 285 0.26 -0.41 -6.84
N GLY A 286 1.44 -0.46 -7.45
CA GLY A 286 1.75 0.23 -8.71
C GLY A 286 2.21 1.68 -8.54
N GLY A 287 2.26 2.19 -7.31
CA GLY A 287 2.86 3.47 -6.94
C GLY A 287 2.10 4.69 -7.45
N LEU A 288 2.80 5.82 -7.52
CA LEU A 288 2.24 7.11 -7.94
C LEU A 288 1.57 7.05 -9.32
N LEU A 289 2.13 6.26 -10.25
CA LEU A 289 1.54 6.12 -11.58
C LEU A 289 0.14 5.53 -11.51
N ALA A 290 -0.03 4.40 -10.81
CA ALA A 290 -1.33 3.75 -10.68
C ALA A 290 -2.34 4.66 -9.97
N THR A 291 -1.94 5.27 -8.85
CA THR A 291 -2.75 6.22 -8.09
C THR A 291 -3.26 7.38 -8.97
N ALA A 292 -2.36 8.04 -9.70
CA ALA A 292 -2.75 9.16 -10.59
C ALA A 292 -3.61 8.70 -11.77
N ALA A 293 -3.33 7.53 -12.34
CA ALA A 293 -4.14 6.95 -13.42
C ALA A 293 -5.55 6.61 -12.95
N GLU A 294 -5.71 6.02 -11.78
CA GLU A 294 -7.01 5.67 -11.19
C GLU A 294 -7.84 6.92 -10.88
N MET A 295 -7.21 7.98 -10.36
CA MET A 295 -7.86 9.28 -10.18
C MET A 295 -8.33 9.88 -11.52
N ALA A 296 -7.48 9.78 -12.56
CA ALA A 296 -7.82 10.23 -13.92
C ALA A 296 -8.97 9.41 -14.52
N PHE A 297 -8.98 8.09 -14.34
CA PHE A 297 -10.07 7.21 -14.80
C PHE A 297 -11.39 7.54 -14.08
N ALA A 298 -11.36 7.76 -12.77
CA ALA A 298 -12.54 8.12 -11.98
C ALA A 298 -13.10 9.49 -12.38
N GLY A 299 -12.24 10.45 -12.71
CA GLY A 299 -12.63 11.79 -13.18
C GLY A 299 -12.91 11.87 -14.68
N HIS A 300 -12.57 10.82 -15.45
CA HIS A 300 -12.62 10.80 -16.93
C HIS A 300 -11.86 11.96 -17.55
N VAL A 301 -10.68 12.24 -17.03
CA VAL A 301 -9.78 13.34 -17.44
C VAL A 301 -8.38 12.83 -17.68
N GLY A 302 -7.58 13.59 -18.41
CA GLY A 302 -6.13 13.37 -18.54
C GLY A 302 -5.36 14.04 -17.40
N VAL A 303 -4.20 13.49 -17.07
CA VAL A 303 -3.27 14.06 -16.08
C VAL A 303 -1.88 14.18 -16.72
N ALA A 304 -1.25 15.32 -16.57
CA ALA A 304 0.16 15.54 -16.92
C ALA A 304 0.97 15.71 -15.62
N LEU A 305 1.92 14.81 -15.39
CA LEU A 305 2.77 14.83 -14.19
C LEU A 305 4.16 15.37 -14.56
N ASN A 306 4.61 16.38 -13.82
CA ASN A 306 6.01 16.79 -13.84
C ASN A 306 6.73 16.13 -12.66
N VAL A 307 7.46 15.05 -12.94
CA VAL A 307 8.18 14.28 -11.91
C VAL A 307 9.57 14.84 -11.59
N ASP A 308 10.03 15.88 -12.31
CA ASP A 308 11.35 16.47 -12.09
C ASP A 308 11.54 16.98 -10.66
N MET A 309 10.48 17.50 -10.05
CA MET A 309 10.52 17.95 -8.65
C MET A 309 10.78 16.80 -7.66
N LEU A 310 10.34 15.60 -7.99
CA LEU A 310 10.55 14.40 -7.15
C LEU A 310 11.97 13.83 -7.32
N ILE A 311 12.59 14.09 -8.47
CA ILE A 311 13.89 13.53 -8.85
C ILE A 311 15.03 14.44 -8.40
N THR A 312 14.86 15.75 -8.42
CA THR A 312 15.92 16.74 -8.22
C THR A 312 16.31 16.99 -6.77
N GLU A 313 15.45 16.71 -5.81
CA GLU A 313 15.74 16.96 -4.39
C GLU A 313 16.61 15.87 -3.71
N GLY A 314 16.94 14.80 -4.40
CA GLY A 314 17.71 13.70 -3.79
C GLY A 314 18.65 12.97 -4.71
N ASP A 315 18.80 13.41 -5.95
CA ASP A 315 19.53 12.67 -6.97
C ASP A 315 21.07 12.77 -6.88
N GLY A 316 21.59 13.67 -6.04
CA GLY A 316 23.03 13.93 -5.94
C GLY A 316 23.68 14.37 -7.27
N ILE A 317 22.88 14.64 -8.32
CA ILE A 317 23.38 15.09 -9.63
C ILE A 317 24.04 16.46 -9.50
N SER A 318 23.57 17.29 -8.57
CA SER A 318 24.17 18.59 -8.28
C SER A 318 25.60 18.49 -7.74
N ASP A 319 25.90 17.43 -6.96
CA ASP A 319 27.20 17.23 -6.35
C ASP A 319 28.20 16.55 -7.31
N SER A 320 27.71 15.74 -8.26
CA SER A 320 28.56 15.05 -9.23
C SER A 320 29.07 15.94 -10.38
N ARG A 321 28.62 17.18 -10.48
CA ARG A 321 29.05 18.12 -11.52
C ARG A 321 30.53 18.53 -11.44
N MET A 322 31.19 18.25 -10.31
CA MET A 322 32.56 18.71 -10.09
C MET A 322 33.66 17.67 -10.38
N ASP A 323 33.33 16.39 -10.57
CA ASP A 323 34.37 15.34 -10.53
C ASP A 323 34.58 14.55 -11.83
N SER A 324 33.83 14.76 -12.92
CA SER A 324 34.03 13.96 -14.13
C SER A 324 34.62 14.77 -15.29
N GLY A 325 35.90 14.53 -15.57
CA GLY A 325 36.61 15.09 -16.71
C GLY A 325 36.22 14.52 -18.09
N ASP A 326 35.17 13.71 -18.19
CA ASP A 326 34.77 13.07 -19.45
C ASP A 326 33.34 13.46 -19.87
N SER A 327 33.23 14.49 -20.70
CA SER A 327 31.98 15.12 -21.10
C SER A 327 31.07 14.26 -21.99
N LYS A 328 31.57 13.21 -22.64
CA LYS A 328 30.76 12.35 -23.52
C LYS A 328 30.03 11.25 -22.78
N ASN A 329 30.66 10.65 -21.76
CA ASN A 329 30.02 9.66 -20.89
C ASN A 329 29.06 10.28 -19.89
N TRP A 330 29.27 11.55 -19.53
CA TRP A 330 28.44 12.26 -18.58
C TRP A 330 26.99 12.41 -19.05
N ALA A 331 26.76 12.83 -20.29
CA ALA A 331 25.40 13.02 -20.83
C ALA A 331 24.59 11.71 -20.89
N GLN A 332 25.24 10.58 -21.20
CA GLN A 332 24.59 9.27 -21.18
C GLN A 332 24.34 8.78 -19.76
N GLN A 333 25.28 8.97 -18.85
CA GLN A 333 25.12 8.59 -17.43
C GLN A 333 24.01 9.42 -16.76
N VAL A 334 23.93 10.72 -17.04
CA VAL A 334 22.88 11.59 -16.53
C VAL A 334 21.52 11.20 -17.10
N SER A 335 21.43 10.89 -18.40
CA SER A 335 20.19 10.44 -19.04
C SER A 335 19.71 9.11 -18.46
N GLY A 336 20.58 8.10 -18.38
CA GLY A 336 20.21 6.78 -17.83
C GLY A 336 19.81 6.84 -16.35
N ARG A 337 20.51 7.64 -15.55
CA ARG A 337 20.18 7.85 -14.14
C ARG A 337 18.83 8.58 -13.98
N ARG A 338 18.56 9.55 -14.85
CA ARG A 338 17.27 10.25 -14.85
C ARG A 338 16.11 9.33 -15.22
N GLU A 339 16.28 8.43 -16.19
CA GLU A 339 15.30 7.41 -16.55
C GLU A 339 15.02 6.47 -15.37
N GLU A 340 16.07 5.96 -14.73
CA GLU A 340 15.94 5.12 -13.54
C GLU A 340 15.22 5.84 -12.40
N MET A 341 15.59 7.10 -12.10
CA MET A 341 14.95 7.89 -11.05
C MET A 341 13.49 8.20 -11.39
N THR A 342 13.16 8.39 -12.66
CA THR A 342 11.77 8.55 -13.12
C THR A 342 10.95 7.29 -12.85
N LEU A 343 11.49 6.12 -13.17
CA LEU A 343 10.85 4.85 -12.86
C LEU A 343 10.67 4.68 -11.34
N ARG A 344 11.70 4.99 -10.54
CA ARG A 344 11.59 4.95 -9.07
C ARG A 344 10.51 5.89 -8.56
N ALA A 345 10.46 7.13 -9.03
CA ALA A 345 9.46 8.11 -8.60
C ALA A 345 8.03 7.68 -8.91
N LEU A 346 7.81 7.07 -10.08
CA LEU A 346 6.48 6.66 -10.54
C LEU A 346 6.00 5.33 -9.94
N PHE A 347 6.91 4.39 -9.70
CA PHE A 347 6.55 3.01 -9.35
C PHE A 347 6.94 2.59 -7.93
N ASN A 348 7.57 3.46 -7.12
CA ASN A 348 7.72 3.13 -5.72
C ASN A 348 6.37 3.12 -5.00
N GLU A 349 6.25 2.20 -4.07
CA GLU A 349 5.03 1.98 -3.30
C GLU A 349 5.23 2.41 -1.84
N GLU A 350 5.95 3.52 -1.65
CA GLU A 350 6.04 4.17 -0.35
C GLU A 350 4.66 4.63 0.11
N LEU A 351 4.44 4.71 1.41
CA LEU A 351 3.17 5.14 1.98
C LEU A 351 2.90 6.63 1.67
N GLY A 352 1.66 6.97 1.35
CA GLY A 352 1.28 8.36 1.10
C GLY A 352 -0.09 8.54 0.50
#